data_7cf00b7ddaa4aa0e399a6b69d6fc1e22
#
_entry.id   7cf00b7ddaa4aa0e399a6b69d6fc1e22
#
_cell.length_a   1.000
_cell.length_b   1.000
_cell.length_c   1.000
_cell.angle_alpha   90.00
_cell.angle_beta   90.00
_cell.angle_gamma   90.00
#
_symmetry.space_group_name_H-M   'P 1'
#
loop_
_entity.id
_entity.type
_entity.pdbx_description
1 polymer ?
#
loop_
_entity_poly.entity_id
_entity_poly.type
_entity_poly.pdbx_seq_one_letter_code
_entity_poly.pdbx_strand_id
1 'polypeptide(L)'
;MLKAFKYLLLLLFISLVPVNSSEARDFMRGDVNEDGSVNIADGVKMLDYMFLSGFTYCVDSNDIDDDGQVNVSDAVNLFGYLFMGAAAPADPFNVCGPDPTADSLGCDSYATCTIGDAIPGLDQQTFESFVRGRELTGKQFSPEEGLGPLYNAVSCSSCHSTPVVGGSAPLYRNFYFAAVGQQGSQSPIWDPPGVPSIVMPSYTYPFGPRPSFPDPSQVGNQPVTIAQRNAPPGLGVGLFEQVTNLEIASRADPSDSDGDGISGRFNTDGQGNMGRFGFKAQANFLEAFLRGAINNQMGITTDPFYGSSGIVSTGFMQVGASFDTPTTDNDAVADPEISVGDFGDIVVFSQFVAPPPKGEMGAEEFLGEQIFTDLGCVKCHTPEIQSGFGPLAAYSDLLLHDMGPELADGISMGMPQFSPISPNTTGSEYRTQPLWGVRLHGPWLHDGRADSLHDAIILHGGEAQSIKESYEALPVADQEAVIRFLEAL
;
A
#
# COMPACT_ATOMS: atom_id res chain seq x y z
N MET A 1 11.14 61.93 -62.58
CA MET A 1 11.71 61.51 -61.34
C MET A 1 10.69 60.59 -60.69
N LEU A 2 10.93 59.30 -60.82
CA LEU A 2 10.03 58.22 -60.31
C LEU A 2 10.13 58.09 -58.77
N LYS A 3 9.01 58.05 -58.08
CA LYS A 3 8.94 57.54 -56.74
C LYS A 3 8.05 56.29 -56.73
N ALA A 4 8.72 55.17 -56.49
CA ALA A 4 8.11 53.88 -56.38
C ALA A 4 7.36 53.74 -55.00
N PHE A 5 6.11 53.35 -55.06
CA PHE A 5 5.28 52.94 -53.87
C PHE A 5 5.55 51.46 -53.63
N LYS A 6 6.17 51.15 -52.50
CA LYS A 6 6.29 49.76 -52.02
C LYS A 6 5.04 49.44 -51.20
N TYR A 7 4.23 48.52 -51.71
CA TYR A 7 3.17 47.86 -50.91
C TYR A 7 3.79 46.81 -50.01
N LEU A 8 3.67 47.01 -48.70
CA LEU A 8 4.06 46.04 -47.71
C LEU A 8 2.86 45.13 -47.46
N LEU A 9 2.90 43.89 -47.99
CA LEU A 9 1.92 42.84 -47.69
C LEU A 9 2.25 42.27 -46.31
N LEU A 10 1.41 42.59 -45.30
CA LEU A 10 1.46 41.98 -43.97
C LEU A 10 0.74 40.64 -44.05
N LEU A 11 1.51 39.56 -44.21
CA LEU A 11 0.98 38.20 -44.03
C LEU A 11 0.75 37.94 -42.53
N LEU A 12 -0.50 37.95 -42.12
CA LEU A 12 -0.93 37.43 -40.82
C LEU A 12 -0.72 35.90 -40.84
N PHE A 13 0.36 35.45 -40.24
CA PHE A 13 0.44 34.04 -39.83
C PHE A 13 -0.51 33.84 -38.63
N ILE A 14 -1.70 33.37 -38.90
CA ILE A 14 -2.55 32.74 -37.87
C ILE A 14 -1.85 31.40 -37.57
N SER A 15 -1.04 31.37 -36.51
CA SER A 15 -0.61 30.12 -35.91
C SER A 15 -1.86 29.44 -35.39
N LEU A 16 -2.37 28.46 -36.11
CA LEU A 16 -3.24 27.45 -35.57
C LEU A 16 -2.44 26.77 -34.45
N VAL A 17 -2.69 27.18 -33.20
CA VAL A 17 -2.35 26.37 -32.05
C VAL A 17 -3.18 25.11 -32.25
N PRO A 18 -2.57 23.92 -32.32
CA PRO A 18 -3.37 22.70 -32.27
C PRO A 18 -4.15 22.76 -30.96
N VAL A 19 -5.48 22.75 -31.04
CA VAL A 19 -6.30 22.36 -29.91
C VAL A 19 -5.84 20.94 -29.63
N ASN A 20 -5.10 20.73 -28.53
CA ASN A 20 -4.89 19.39 -28.01
C ASN A 20 -6.31 18.84 -27.83
N SER A 21 -6.71 17.91 -28.69
CA SER A 21 -7.70 16.94 -28.32
C SER A 21 -7.16 16.31 -27.02
N SER A 22 -7.83 16.50 -25.89
CA SER A 22 -7.58 15.65 -24.73
C SER A 22 -7.62 14.23 -25.28
N GLU A 23 -6.50 13.53 -25.29
CA GLU A 23 -6.53 12.11 -25.55
C GLU A 23 -7.49 11.56 -24.51
N ALA A 24 -8.56 10.88 -24.98
CA ALA A 24 -9.50 10.23 -24.07
C ALA A 24 -8.69 9.29 -23.17
N ARG A 25 -8.80 9.47 -21.86
CA ARG A 25 -8.05 8.66 -20.91
C ARG A 25 -8.62 7.27 -20.89
N ASP A 26 -7.75 6.29 -20.73
CA ASP A 26 -8.16 4.93 -20.45
C ASP A 26 -8.95 4.89 -19.13
N PHE A 27 -10.04 4.13 -19.11
CA PHE A 27 -10.91 3.95 -17.94
C PHE A 27 -11.41 2.51 -17.85
N MET A 28 -12.12 2.16 -16.79
CA MET A 28 -12.80 0.89 -16.63
C MET A 28 -14.31 1.12 -16.51
N ARG A 29 -15.07 0.63 -17.47
CA ARG A 29 -16.51 0.80 -17.50
C ARG A 29 -17.18 0.08 -16.34
N GLY A 30 -18.02 0.77 -15.59
CA GLY A 30 -18.70 0.25 -14.42
C GLY A 30 -17.99 0.45 -13.09
N ASP A 31 -16.71 0.80 -13.07
CA ASP A 31 -15.99 1.23 -11.85
C ASP A 31 -16.14 2.76 -11.72
N VAL A 32 -17.30 3.17 -11.22
CA VAL A 32 -17.73 4.58 -11.18
C VAL A 32 -17.08 5.36 -10.03
N ASN A 33 -16.70 4.66 -8.97
CA ASN A 33 -16.01 5.25 -7.80
C ASN A 33 -14.48 5.20 -7.93
N GLU A 34 -13.96 4.64 -9.02
CA GLU A 34 -12.52 4.55 -9.35
C GLU A 34 -11.69 3.80 -8.30
N ASP A 35 -12.28 2.76 -7.68
CA ASP A 35 -11.58 1.94 -6.68
C ASP A 35 -10.94 0.66 -7.26
N GLY A 36 -11.09 0.44 -8.57
CA GLY A 36 -10.54 -0.71 -9.29
C GLY A 36 -11.41 -1.97 -9.23
N SER A 37 -12.65 -1.87 -8.73
CA SER A 37 -13.52 -3.02 -8.54
C SER A 37 -14.96 -2.69 -8.91
N VAL A 38 -15.51 -3.35 -9.89
CA VAL A 38 -16.95 -3.17 -10.25
C VAL A 38 -17.84 -3.92 -9.26
N ASN A 39 -18.55 -3.19 -8.40
CA ASN A 39 -19.37 -3.74 -7.31
C ASN A 39 -20.60 -2.85 -7.00
N ILE A 40 -21.30 -3.13 -5.89
CA ILE A 40 -22.51 -2.38 -5.50
C ILE A 40 -22.24 -0.89 -5.21
N ALA A 41 -21.03 -0.54 -4.75
CA ALA A 41 -20.69 0.86 -4.44
C ALA A 41 -20.71 1.73 -5.70
N ASP A 42 -20.35 1.18 -6.85
CA ASP A 42 -20.41 1.87 -8.16
C ASP A 42 -21.84 2.17 -8.56
N GLY A 43 -22.72 1.20 -8.40
CA GLY A 43 -24.15 1.43 -8.67
C GLY A 43 -24.74 2.49 -7.76
N VAL A 44 -24.33 2.57 -6.50
CA VAL A 44 -24.73 3.63 -5.56
C VAL A 44 -24.16 4.98 -6.01
N LYS A 45 -22.86 5.03 -6.39
CA LYS A 45 -22.20 6.24 -6.89
C LYS A 45 -22.83 6.75 -8.18
N MET A 46 -23.18 5.84 -9.09
CA MET A 46 -23.91 6.16 -10.32
C MET A 46 -25.30 6.79 -10.04
N LEU A 47 -26.04 6.24 -9.09
CA LEU A 47 -27.34 6.82 -8.68
C LEU A 47 -27.15 8.18 -8.01
N ASP A 48 -26.11 8.38 -7.22
CA ASP A 48 -25.75 9.66 -6.64
C ASP A 48 -25.47 10.70 -7.74
N TYR A 49 -24.67 10.34 -8.74
CA TYR A 49 -24.41 11.18 -9.91
C TYR A 49 -25.69 11.59 -10.65
N MET A 50 -26.57 10.63 -10.93
CA MET A 50 -27.79 10.88 -11.71
C MET A 50 -28.86 11.69 -10.94
N PHE A 51 -29.00 11.49 -9.63
CA PHE A 51 -30.18 11.96 -8.89
C PHE A 51 -29.89 12.88 -7.70
N LEU A 52 -28.67 12.89 -7.17
CA LEU A 52 -28.33 13.61 -5.93
C LEU A 52 -27.25 14.69 -6.14
N SER A 53 -26.96 15.03 -7.40
CA SER A 53 -25.92 15.99 -7.77
C SER A 53 -24.51 15.52 -7.40
N GLY A 54 -24.30 14.21 -7.32
CA GLY A 54 -22.98 13.63 -7.21
C GLY A 54 -22.10 14.01 -8.40
N PHE A 55 -20.81 13.89 -8.23
CA PHE A 55 -19.81 14.26 -9.23
C PHE A 55 -18.98 13.03 -9.64
N THR A 56 -18.57 12.96 -10.91
CA THR A 56 -17.61 12.00 -11.46
C THR A 56 -16.67 12.72 -12.42
N TYR A 57 -15.40 12.31 -12.44
CA TYR A 57 -14.42 12.81 -13.40
C TYR A 57 -14.41 12.03 -14.71
N CYS A 58 -14.98 10.83 -14.71
CA CYS A 58 -15.13 9.99 -15.88
C CYS A 58 -16.60 9.66 -16.10
N VAL A 59 -17.24 10.40 -16.98
CA VAL A 59 -18.67 10.19 -17.28
C VAL A 59 -18.87 8.89 -18.03
N ASP A 60 -17.94 8.52 -18.90
CA ASP A 60 -17.94 7.26 -19.67
C ASP A 60 -17.98 6.01 -18.78
N SER A 61 -17.37 6.05 -17.60
CA SER A 61 -17.43 4.90 -16.68
C SER A 61 -18.85 4.54 -16.23
N ASN A 62 -19.78 5.50 -16.33
CA ASN A 62 -21.18 5.35 -15.95
C ASN A 62 -22.08 4.85 -17.11
N ASP A 63 -21.63 4.92 -18.36
CA ASP A 63 -22.37 4.45 -19.55
C ASP A 63 -22.12 2.94 -19.74
N ILE A 64 -22.91 2.13 -19.06
CA ILE A 64 -22.69 0.68 -18.93
C ILE A 64 -22.91 -0.09 -20.22
N ASP A 65 -23.82 0.39 -21.06
CA ASP A 65 -24.15 -0.26 -22.34
C ASP A 65 -23.54 0.42 -23.57
N ASP A 66 -22.73 1.48 -23.34
CA ASP A 66 -21.97 2.19 -24.37
C ASP A 66 -22.86 2.79 -25.45
N ASP A 67 -24.02 3.38 -25.01
CA ASP A 67 -25.00 4.00 -25.91
C ASP A 67 -24.79 5.53 -26.06
N GLY A 68 -23.79 6.10 -25.38
CA GLY A 68 -23.44 7.52 -25.34
C GLY A 68 -24.36 8.36 -24.46
N GLN A 69 -25.09 7.72 -23.52
CA GLN A 69 -25.96 8.41 -22.59
C GLN A 69 -25.95 7.77 -21.21
N VAL A 70 -25.62 8.54 -20.18
CA VAL A 70 -25.76 8.06 -18.78
C VAL A 70 -27.20 8.25 -18.31
N ASN A 71 -27.90 7.17 -18.08
CA ASN A 71 -29.31 7.17 -17.68
C ASN A 71 -29.67 5.94 -16.80
N VAL A 72 -30.95 5.76 -16.46
CA VAL A 72 -31.39 4.69 -15.54
C VAL A 72 -31.11 3.29 -16.10
N SER A 73 -31.02 3.12 -17.43
CA SER A 73 -30.70 1.79 -18.02
C SER A 73 -29.33 1.32 -17.60
N ASP A 74 -28.34 2.22 -17.44
CA ASP A 74 -26.99 1.88 -17.03
C ASP A 74 -26.96 1.31 -15.61
N ALA A 75 -27.65 1.96 -14.68
CA ALA A 75 -27.78 1.43 -13.33
C ALA A 75 -28.48 0.06 -13.29
N VAL A 76 -29.55 -0.11 -14.11
CA VAL A 76 -30.26 -1.39 -14.23
C VAL A 76 -29.36 -2.46 -14.84
N ASN A 77 -28.57 -2.13 -15.88
CA ASN A 77 -27.63 -3.05 -16.52
C ASN A 77 -26.52 -3.46 -15.53
N LEU A 78 -25.93 -2.50 -14.79
CA LEU A 78 -24.92 -2.79 -13.79
C LEU A 78 -25.45 -3.70 -12.66
N PHE A 79 -26.60 -3.38 -12.07
CA PHE A 79 -27.21 -4.24 -11.05
C PHE A 79 -27.68 -5.59 -11.62
N GLY A 80 -28.15 -5.61 -12.86
CA GLY A 80 -28.46 -6.85 -13.58
C GLY A 80 -27.26 -7.77 -13.70
N TYR A 81 -26.10 -7.23 -14.07
CA TYR A 81 -24.82 -7.95 -14.10
C TYR A 81 -24.42 -8.45 -12.71
N LEU A 82 -24.38 -7.56 -11.72
CA LEU A 82 -23.89 -7.88 -10.37
C LEU A 82 -24.75 -8.93 -9.64
N PHE A 83 -26.07 -8.95 -9.85
CA PHE A 83 -26.98 -9.74 -9.00
C PHE A 83 -27.88 -10.72 -9.74
N MET A 84 -28.03 -10.57 -11.06
CA MET A 84 -29.02 -11.35 -11.83
C MET A 84 -28.39 -12.16 -12.96
N GLY A 85 -27.06 -12.10 -13.14
CA GLY A 85 -26.37 -12.80 -14.22
C GLY A 85 -26.69 -12.25 -15.62
N ALA A 86 -27.02 -10.96 -15.72
CA ALA A 86 -27.16 -10.28 -17.02
C ALA A 86 -25.77 -10.16 -17.72
N ALA A 87 -25.80 -9.66 -18.96
CA ALA A 87 -24.57 -9.42 -19.71
C ALA A 87 -23.61 -8.49 -18.93
N ALA A 88 -22.31 -8.70 -19.10
CA ALA A 88 -21.31 -7.79 -18.59
C ALA A 88 -21.44 -6.41 -19.21
N PRO A 89 -20.99 -5.33 -18.54
CA PRO A 89 -20.80 -4.02 -19.14
C PRO A 89 -20.04 -4.08 -20.47
N ALA A 90 -20.25 -3.10 -21.33
CA ALA A 90 -19.47 -2.97 -22.56
C ALA A 90 -17.98 -2.73 -22.27
N ASP A 91 -17.11 -3.00 -23.25
CA ASP A 91 -15.69 -2.68 -23.11
C ASP A 91 -15.47 -1.14 -22.97
N PRO A 92 -14.42 -0.70 -22.26
CA PRO A 92 -13.44 -1.48 -21.50
C PRO A 92 -13.99 -1.92 -20.13
N PHE A 93 -14.12 -3.23 -19.94
CA PHE A 93 -14.66 -3.81 -18.71
C PHE A 93 -13.65 -4.76 -18.05
N ASN A 94 -13.47 -4.68 -16.72
CA ASN A 94 -12.47 -5.39 -15.91
C ASN A 94 -11.00 -5.14 -16.31
N VAL A 95 -10.77 -4.31 -17.29
CA VAL A 95 -9.43 -3.86 -17.72
C VAL A 95 -9.55 -2.41 -18.13
N CYS A 96 -8.48 -1.64 -17.90
CA CYS A 96 -8.42 -0.29 -18.42
C CYS A 96 -8.23 -0.27 -19.93
N GLY A 97 -8.90 0.64 -20.59
CA GLY A 97 -8.80 0.83 -22.03
C GLY A 97 -9.49 2.11 -22.49
N PRO A 98 -9.23 2.52 -23.75
CA PRO A 98 -9.93 3.66 -24.33
C PRO A 98 -11.39 3.32 -24.61
N ASP A 99 -12.23 4.35 -24.66
CA ASP A 99 -13.61 4.20 -25.11
C ASP A 99 -13.64 3.68 -26.57
N PRO A 100 -14.33 2.56 -26.86
CA PRO A 100 -14.41 2.02 -28.21
C PRO A 100 -15.36 2.82 -29.11
N THR A 101 -16.28 3.60 -28.54
CA THR A 101 -17.23 4.43 -29.29
C THR A 101 -16.86 5.90 -29.20
N ALA A 102 -17.11 6.64 -30.27
CA ALA A 102 -16.84 8.07 -30.29
C ALA A 102 -18.15 8.82 -30.00
N ASP A 103 -18.35 9.23 -28.77
CA ASP A 103 -19.50 10.01 -28.35
C ASP A 103 -19.12 11.35 -27.68
N SER A 104 -20.00 11.93 -26.88
CA SER A 104 -19.77 13.20 -26.21
C SER A 104 -19.50 13.05 -24.72
N LEU A 105 -19.51 11.83 -24.20
CA LEU A 105 -19.10 11.56 -22.84
C LEU A 105 -17.57 11.68 -22.75
N GLY A 106 -17.07 11.97 -21.59
CA GLY A 106 -15.64 12.20 -21.42
C GLY A 106 -15.12 11.60 -20.13
N CYS A 107 -13.81 11.38 -20.13
CA CYS A 107 -13.06 10.92 -18.99
C CYS A 107 -11.92 11.90 -18.76
N ASP A 108 -12.16 12.94 -17.95
CA ASP A 108 -11.18 13.99 -17.68
C ASP A 108 -10.05 13.49 -16.76
N SER A 109 -10.39 12.58 -15.84
CA SER A 109 -9.46 11.91 -14.94
C SER A 109 -9.97 10.51 -14.63
N TYR A 110 -9.07 9.54 -14.54
CA TYR A 110 -9.41 8.20 -14.08
C TYR A 110 -8.19 7.58 -13.38
N ALA A 111 -8.20 7.65 -12.08
CA ALA A 111 -7.03 7.33 -11.26
C ALA A 111 -6.66 5.84 -11.31
N THR A 112 -7.65 4.96 -11.42
CA THR A 112 -7.46 3.51 -11.36
C THR A 112 -6.61 2.96 -12.51
N CYS A 113 -6.70 3.53 -13.71
CA CYS A 113 -5.99 3.02 -14.88
C CYS A 113 -4.48 3.34 -14.90
N THR A 114 -4.03 4.21 -14.02
CA THR A 114 -2.58 4.46 -13.81
C THR A 114 -2.04 3.75 -12.57
N ILE A 115 -2.91 3.12 -11.78
CA ILE A 115 -2.52 2.42 -10.57
C ILE A 115 -1.89 1.07 -10.93
N GLY A 116 -0.73 0.79 -10.31
CA GLY A 116 0.03 -0.43 -10.60
C GLY A 116 0.98 -0.32 -11.79
N ASP A 117 1.04 0.83 -12.43
CA ASP A 117 2.03 1.13 -13.47
C ASP A 117 3.42 1.43 -12.86
N ALA A 118 4.43 1.36 -13.71
CA ALA A 118 5.78 1.72 -13.32
C ALA A 118 5.93 3.24 -13.18
N ILE A 119 6.86 3.71 -12.33
CA ILE A 119 7.28 5.11 -12.37
C ILE A 119 7.83 5.45 -13.77
N PRO A 120 7.69 6.71 -14.22
CA PRO A 120 8.20 7.12 -15.52
C PRO A 120 9.73 7.08 -15.58
N GLY A 121 10.28 6.90 -16.79
CA GLY A 121 11.72 7.02 -17.06
C GLY A 121 12.54 5.75 -16.87
N LEU A 122 11.93 4.60 -16.66
CA LEU A 122 12.63 3.31 -16.66
C LEU A 122 13.19 3.03 -18.07
N ASP A 123 14.40 2.46 -18.13
CA ASP A 123 14.91 1.90 -19.38
C ASP A 123 14.12 0.62 -19.78
N GLN A 124 14.24 0.25 -21.06
CA GLN A 124 13.49 -0.88 -21.60
C GLN A 124 13.71 -2.18 -20.82
N GLN A 125 14.94 -2.49 -20.44
CA GLN A 125 15.28 -3.73 -19.74
C GLN A 125 14.63 -3.75 -18.34
N THR A 126 14.71 -2.65 -17.62
CA THR A 126 14.09 -2.48 -16.30
C THR A 126 12.56 -2.56 -16.40
N PHE A 127 11.98 -1.94 -17.42
CA PHE A 127 10.53 -2.00 -17.65
C PHE A 127 10.05 -3.44 -17.99
N GLU A 128 10.78 -4.16 -18.83
CA GLU A 128 10.47 -5.57 -19.12
C GLU A 128 10.55 -6.44 -17.85
N SER A 129 11.56 -6.20 -17.01
CA SER A 129 11.70 -6.85 -15.70
C SER A 129 10.52 -6.51 -14.77
N PHE A 130 10.10 -5.24 -14.74
CA PHE A 130 8.92 -4.79 -14.00
C PHE A 130 7.65 -5.55 -14.42
N VAL A 131 7.41 -5.70 -15.73
CA VAL A 131 6.23 -6.41 -16.25
C VAL A 131 6.25 -7.88 -15.82
N ARG A 132 7.40 -8.58 -15.99
CA ARG A 132 7.53 -9.98 -15.54
C ARG A 132 7.36 -10.10 -14.02
N GLY A 133 7.89 -9.16 -13.25
CA GLY A 133 7.76 -9.13 -11.79
C GLY A 133 6.31 -8.96 -11.33
N ARG A 134 5.51 -8.15 -12.03
CA ARG A 134 4.07 -8.02 -11.80
C ARG A 134 3.34 -9.33 -12.04
N GLU A 135 3.64 -10.01 -13.15
CA GLU A 135 3.07 -11.32 -13.47
C GLU A 135 3.43 -12.37 -12.41
N LEU A 136 4.70 -12.42 -11.99
CA LEU A 136 5.19 -13.33 -10.95
C LEU A 136 4.55 -13.04 -9.57
N THR A 137 4.33 -11.76 -9.24
CA THR A 137 3.62 -11.35 -8.02
C THR A 137 2.17 -11.85 -8.01
N GLY A 138 1.53 -11.93 -9.18
CA GLY A 138 0.20 -12.52 -9.37
C GLY A 138 0.17 -14.03 -9.48
N LYS A 139 1.32 -14.69 -9.74
CA LYS A 139 1.41 -16.14 -9.95
C LYS A 139 0.95 -16.91 -8.72
N GLN A 140 0.06 -17.88 -8.92
CA GLN A 140 -0.30 -18.86 -7.89
C GLN A 140 0.64 -20.03 -7.93
N PHE A 141 1.23 -20.36 -6.81
CA PHE A 141 2.11 -21.52 -6.66
C PHE A 141 1.32 -22.75 -6.20
N SER A 142 1.68 -23.90 -6.75
CA SER A 142 1.20 -25.21 -6.30
C SER A 142 2.26 -25.91 -5.44
N PRO A 143 1.87 -26.97 -4.69
CA PRO A 143 2.86 -27.78 -3.95
C PRO A 143 3.92 -28.40 -4.83
N GLU A 144 3.60 -28.70 -6.10
CA GLU A 144 4.56 -29.22 -7.07
C GLU A 144 5.57 -28.16 -7.54
N GLU A 145 5.28 -26.88 -7.29
CA GLU A 145 6.14 -25.73 -7.55
C GLU A 145 6.80 -25.17 -6.28
N GLY A 146 6.72 -25.89 -5.14
CA GLY A 146 7.36 -25.53 -3.88
C GLY A 146 6.48 -24.75 -2.89
N LEU A 147 5.15 -24.71 -3.08
CA LEU A 147 4.27 -24.09 -2.08
C LEU A 147 4.23 -24.93 -0.80
N GLY A 148 4.66 -24.37 0.30
CA GLY A 148 4.50 -25.00 1.60
C GLY A 148 5.79 -25.59 2.16
N PRO A 149 5.70 -26.64 3.00
CA PRO A 149 4.53 -27.37 3.47
C PRO A 149 3.61 -26.56 4.41
N LEU A 150 4.01 -25.38 4.86
CA LEU A 150 3.26 -24.49 5.74
C LEU A 150 3.11 -23.13 5.07
N TYR A 151 1.87 -22.64 4.92
CA TYR A 151 1.62 -21.41 4.20
C TYR A 151 0.35 -20.67 4.67
N ASN A 152 0.24 -19.39 4.33
CA ASN A 152 -0.94 -18.55 4.51
C ASN A 152 -1.57 -18.17 3.17
N ALA A 153 -0.77 -18.10 2.11
CA ALA A 153 -1.15 -17.61 0.81
C ALA A 153 -0.49 -18.45 -0.29
N VAL A 154 -1.09 -18.51 -1.45
CA VAL A 154 -0.58 -19.21 -2.64
C VAL A 154 0.08 -18.28 -3.65
N SER A 155 0.00 -16.97 -3.42
CA SER A 155 0.62 -15.92 -4.25
C SER A 155 0.77 -14.65 -3.40
N CYS A 156 1.62 -13.73 -3.83
CA CYS A 156 1.71 -12.40 -3.21
C CYS A 156 0.37 -11.65 -3.38
N SER A 157 -0.25 -11.75 -4.55
CA SER A 157 -1.55 -11.14 -4.84
C SER A 157 -2.71 -11.72 -4.02
N SER A 158 -2.54 -12.87 -3.35
CA SER A 158 -3.54 -13.34 -2.38
C SER A 158 -3.80 -12.34 -1.25
N CYS A 159 -2.79 -11.51 -0.93
CA CYS A 159 -2.85 -10.48 0.11
C CYS A 159 -2.53 -9.07 -0.42
N HIS A 160 -2.05 -8.93 -1.65
CA HIS A 160 -1.64 -7.66 -2.26
C HIS A 160 -2.30 -7.49 -3.63
N SER A 161 -3.65 -7.37 -3.65
CA SER A 161 -4.44 -7.28 -4.89
C SER A 161 -5.46 -6.15 -4.93
N THR A 162 -5.57 -5.34 -3.88
CA THR A 162 -6.55 -4.25 -3.83
C THR A 162 -5.85 -2.88 -3.88
N PRO A 163 -6.15 -2.03 -4.86
CA PRO A 163 -7.07 -2.23 -5.99
C PRO A 163 -6.48 -3.09 -7.13
N VAL A 164 -5.16 -3.23 -7.20
CA VAL A 164 -4.42 -4.00 -8.21
C VAL A 164 -3.31 -4.82 -7.57
N VAL A 165 -2.65 -5.67 -8.36
CA VAL A 165 -1.45 -6.42 -7.92
C VAL A 165 -0.40 -5.44 -7.37
N GLY A 166 0.08 -5.71 -6.15
CA GLY A 166 0.96 -4.83 -5.39
C GLY A 166 0.23 -3.93 -4.39
N GLY A 167 -1.09 -3.94 -4.35
CA GLY A 167 -1.91 -3.19 -3.40
C GLY A 167 -1.96 -3.79 -1.99
N SER A 168 -3.12 -3.75 -1.37
CA SER A 168 -3.38 -4.26 -0.02
C SER A 168 -4.40 -5.41 -0.02
N ALA A 169 -4.86 -5.83 1.14
CA ALA A 169 -5.81 -6.93 1.28
C ALA A 169 -7.02 -6.55 2.14
N PRO A 170 -8.21 -7.10 1.82
CA PRO A 170 -9.37 -6.98 2.68
C PRO A 170 -9.20 -7.76 4.00
N LEU A 171 -10.03 -7.46 4.99
CA LEU A 171 -9.93 -7.99 6.36
C LEU A 171 -9.89 -9.53 6.45
N TYR A 172 -10.58 -10.24 5.57
CA TYR A 172 -10.58 -11.72 5.60
C TYR A 172 -9.24 -12.35 5.18
N ARG A 173 -8.27 -11.57 4.72
CA ARG A 173 -6.90 -11.99 4.37
C ARG A 173 -5.89 -11.67 5.47
N ASN A 174 -6.34 -11.46 6.69
CA ASN A 174 -5.45 -11.27 7.81
C ASN A 174 -4.62 -12.51 8.09
N PHE A 175 -3.43 -12.27 8.62
CA PHE A 175 -2.55 -13.28 9.16
C PHE A 175 -2.21 -12.96 10.63
N TYR A 176 -1.57 -13.90 11.31
CA TYR A 176 -1.30 -13.75 12.73
C TYR A 176 0.17 -13.95 13.03
N PHE A 177 0.65 -13.16 13.97
CA PHE A 177 1.92 -13.40 14.65
C PHE A 177 1.66 -14.12 15.98
N ALA A 178 2.61 -14.99 16.37
CA ALA A 178 2.67 -15.55 17.70
C ALA A 178 4.10 -15.52 18.21
N ALA A 179 4.30 -14.95 19.38
CA ALA A 179 5.61 -14.83 20.01
C ALA A 179 5.52 -15.23 21.49
N VAL A 180 6.56 -15.86 22.01
CA VAL A 180 6.67 -16.27 23.40
C VAL A 180 7.73 -15.44 24.14
N GLY A 181 7.42 -15.05 25.36
CA GLY A 181 8.30 -14.26 26.19
C GLY A 181 7.80 -12.85 26.49
N GLN A 182 8.57 -12.12 27.27
CA GLN A 182 8.28 -10.71 27.58
C GLN A 182 8.53 -9.83 26.36
N GLN A 183 7.73 -8.79 26.22
CA GLN A 183 7.91 -7.78 25.19
C GLN A 183 9.36 -7.25 25.21
N GLY A 184 9.97 -7.14 24.03
CA GLY A 184 11.36 -6.73 23.87
C GLY A 184 12.39 -7.87 23.98
N SER A 185 11.97 -9.06 24.42
CA SER A 185 12.80 -10.28 24.46
C SER A 185 12.02 -11.52 24.00
N GLN A 186 11.05 -11.30 23.11
CA GLN A 186 10.21 -12.34 22.58
C GLN A 186 10.98 -13.26 21.63
N SER A 187 10.55 -14.51 21.52
CA SER A 187 11.06 -15.49 20.58
C SER A 187 9.93 -16.06 19.72
N PRO A 188 10.22 -16.55 18.51
CA PRO A 188 9.24 -17.28 17.72
C PRO A 188 8.64 -18.44 18.50
N ILE A 189 7.34 -18.63 18.36
CA ILE A 189 6.65 -19.79 18.94
C ILE A 189 6.54 -20.93 17.96
N TRP A 190 6.58 -20.60 16.69
CA TRP A 190 6.47 -21.54 15.58
C TRP A 190 7.86 -21.88 15.07
N ASP A 191 8.21 -23.15 15.11
CA ASP A 191 9.45 -23.69 14.58
C ASP A 191 9.11 -24.82 13.60
N PRO A 192 8.66 -24.47 12.38
CA PRO A 192 8.51 -25.47 11.34
C PRO A 192 9.91 -26.03 11.02
N PRO A 193 10.03 -27.26 10.46
CA PRO A 193 11.32 -27.85 10.16
C PRO A 193 12.18 -26.88 9.33
N GLY A 194 13.14 -26.22 10.00
CA GLY A 194 14.15 -25.38 9.40
C GLY A 194 14.05 -23.88 9.64
N VAL A 195 12.92 -23.30 10.06
CA VAL A 195 12.80 -21.83 10.14
C VAL A 195 11.96 -21.37 11.33
N PRO A 196 12.59 -20.81 12.34
CA PRO A 196 11.85 -20.11 13.38
C PRO A 196 11.11 -18.88 12.80
N SER A 197 9.80 -18.84 12.96
CA SER A 197 8.97 -17.71 12.50
C SER A 197 7.94 -17.33 13.55
N ILE A 198 7.63 -16.03 13.63
CA ILE A 198 6.49 -15.56 14.41
C ILE A 198 5.20 -15.58 13.58
N VAL A 199 5.29 -15.76 12.26
CA VAL A 199 4.11 -15.86 11.38
C VAL A 199 3.47 -17.22 11.57
N MET A 200 2.21 -17.22 11.94
CA MET A 200 1.46 -18.46 12.12
C MET A 200 0.93 -18.96 10.79
N PRO A 201 1.24 -20.18 10.38
CA PRO A 201 0.69 -20.75 9.16
C PRO A 201 -0.80 -21.07 9.33
N SER A 202 -1.58 -20.79 8.30
CA SER A 202 -3.01 -21.09 8.25
C SER A 202 -3.31 -22.44 7.60
N TYR A 203 -2.39 -22.94 6.75
CA TYR A 203 -2.57 -24.14 5.94
C TYR A 203 -1.34 -25.04 5.99
N THR A 204 -1.54 -26.32 5.71
CA THR A 204 -0.49 -27.31 5.58
C THR A 204 -0.66 -28.13 4.31
N TYR A 205 0.46 -28.60 3.74
CA TYR A 205 0.46 -29.57 2.66
C TYR A 205 1.30 -30.81 3.08
N PRO A 206 0.91 -32.06 2.80
CA PRO A 206 -0.39 -32.44 2.25
C PRO A 206 -1.54 -31.97 3.16
N PHE A 207 -2.68 -31.62 2.58
CA PHE A 207 -3.80 -31.00 3.28
C PHE A 207 -4.12 -31.73 4.58
N GLY A 208 -3.74 -31.13 5.67
CA GLY A 208 -3.95 -31.57 7.03
C GLY A 208 -4.83 -30.61 7.79
N PRO A 209 -5.18 -30.93 9.04
CA PRO A 209 -5.84 -29.96 9.89
C PRO A 209 -4.97 -28.70 10.01
N ARG A 210 -5.63 -27.54 10.02
CA ARG A 210 -4.96 -26.27 10.33
C ARG A 210 -4.05 -26.46 11.55
N PRO A 211 -2.80 -26.00 11.51
CA PRO A 211 -1.92 -26.04 12.67
C PRO A 211 -2.68 -25.47 13.89
N SER A 212 -2.71 -26.23 15.00
CA SER A 212 -3.37 -25.74 16.20
C SER A 212 -2.60 -24.56 16.76
N PHE A 213 -3.30 -23.49 17.06
CA PHE A 213 -2.73 -22.44 17.87
C PHE A 213 -2.28 -23.06 19.20
N PRO A 214 -1.10 -22.74 19.71
CA PRO A 214 -0.74 -23.09 21.07
C PRO A 214 -1.79 -22.51 22.02
N ASP A 215 -2.01 -23.15 23.17
CA ASP A 215 -2.88 -22.61 24.21
C ASP A 215 -2.48 -21.14 24.45
N PRO A 216 -3.41 -20.17 24.24
CA PRO A 216 -3.04 -18.77 24.01
C PRO A 216 -2.48 -18.06 25.23
N SER A 217 -2.34 -18.71 26.38
CA SER A 217 -1.86 -18.04 27.59
C SER A 217 -0.40 -18.25 27.90
N GLN A 218 0.17 -19.43 27.66
CA GLN A 218 1.53 -19.75 28.08
C GLN A 218 2.15 -20.91 27.28
N VAL A 219 3.44 -20.78 26.96
CA VAL A 219 4.31 -21.88 26.57
C VAL A 219 5.31 -22.12 27.72
N GLY A 220 5.17 -23.24 28.39
CA GLY A 220 5.85 -23.44 29.67
C GLY A 220 5.36 -22.41 30.71
N ASN A 221 6.28 -21.57 31.21
CA ASN A 221 5.98 -20.46 32.14
C ASN A 221 6.09 -19.08 31.46
N GLN A 222 6.21 -19.04 30.12
CA GLN A 222 6.37 -17.79 29.38
C GLN A 222 5.04 -17.34 28.77
N PRO A 223 4.73 -16.04 28.80
CA PRO A 223 3.52 -15.52 28.15
C PRO A 223 3.60 -15.69 26.62
N VAL A 224 2.46 -15.92 26.00
CA VAL A 224 2.29 -15.93 24.56
C VAL A 224 1.53 -14.68 24.13
N THR A 225 2.10 -13.97 23.16
CA THR A 225 1.46 -12.83 22.50
C THR A 225 1.01 -13.27 21.11
N ILE A 226 -0.28 -13.07 20.80
CA ILE A 226 -0.83 -13.27 19.45
C ILE A 226 -1.30 -11.94 18.93
N ALA A 227 -0.89 -11.56 17.72
CA ALA A 227 -1.23 -10.31 17.09
C ALA A 227 -1.74 -10.53 15.66
N GLN A 228 -2.84 -9.87 15.33
CA GLN A 228 -3.39 -9.84 13.98
C GLN A 228 -2.66 -8.79 13.14
N ARG A 229 -2.49 -9.10 11.85
CA ARG A 229 -1.95 -8.18 10.84
C ARG A 229 -2.80 -8.24 9.58
N ASN A 230 -3.04 -7.07 9.00
CA ASN A 230 -3.52 -6.93 7.63
C ASN A 230 -2.33 -6.60 6.70
N ALA A 231 -2.40 -6.97 5.42
CA ALA A 231 -1.33 -6.68 4.49
C ALA A 231 -1.28 -5.18 4.18
N PRO A 232 -0.14 -4.49 4.41
CA PRO A 232 -0.02 -3.08 4.08
C PRO A 232 -0.04 -2.87 2.55
N PRO A 233 -0.50 -1.69 2.07
CA PRO A 233 -0.39 -1.34 0.66
C PRO A 233 1.07 -1.30 0.23
N GLY A 234 1.37 -1.90 -0.94
CA GLY A 234 2.73 -1.97 -1.48
C GLY A 234 3.03 -0.93 -2.56
N LEU A 235 2.00 -0.29 -3.13
CA LEU A 235 2.16 0.67 -4.22
C LEU A 235 3.00 1.88 -3.79
N GLY A 236 4.05 2.18 -4.55
CA GLY A 236 4.97 3.28 -4.29
C GLY A 236 5.97 3.06 -3.16
N VAL A 237 5.76 2.04 -2.30
CA VAL A 237 6.55 1.85 -1.08
C VAL A 237 8.03 1.57 -1.38
N GLY A 238 8.34 0.92 -2.51
CA GLY A 238 9.73 0.66 -2.93
C GLY A 238 10.56 1.93 -3.13
N LEU A 239 9.92 3.06 -3.44
CA LEU A 239 10.62 4.34 -3.60
C LEU A 239 11.30 4.83 -2.30
N PHE A 240 10.89 4.32 -1.15
CA PHE A 240 11.54 4.63 0.12
C PHE A 240 12.99 4.12 0.21
N GLU A 241 13.42 3.18 -0.65
CA GLU A 241 14.85 2.83 -0.74
C GLU A 241 15.73 4.01 -1.17
N GLN A 242 15.14 4.98 -1.88
CA GLN A 242 15.84 6.18 -2.33
C GLN A 242 15.82 7.33 -1.31
N VAL A 243 15.13 7.14 -0.17
CA VAL A 243 15.18 8.08 0.95
C VAL A 243 16.44 7.83 1.76
N THR A 244 17.25 8.87 1.93
CA THR A 244 18.52 8.72 2.66
C THR A 244 18.31 8.56 4.17
N ASN A 245 19.23 7.86 4.83
CA ASN A 245 19.20 7.76 6.30
C ASN A 245 19.28 9.13 6.98
N LEU A 246 19.96 10.10 6.36
CA LEU A 246 20.04 11.46 6.90
C LEU A 246 18.66 12.16 6.87
N GLU A 247 17.90 11.96 5.80
CA GLU A 247 16.55 12.52 5.66
C GLU A 247 15.63 12.00 6.78
N ILE A 248 15.61 10.67 7.00
CA ILE A 248 14.81 10.07 8.07
C ILE A 248 15.30 10.55 9.46
N ALA A 249 16.62 10.52 9.70
CA ALA A 249 17.19 10.91 10.98
C ALA A 249 16.98 12.39 11.31
N SER A 250 16.89 13.26 10.29
CA SER A 250 16.68 14.70 10.48
C SER A 250 15.29 15.05 11.06
N ARG A 251 14.36 14.11 10.98
CA ARG A 251 12.97 14.25 11.45
C ARG A 251 12.76 13.64 12.84
N ALA A 252 13.72 12.83 13.30
CA ALA A 252 13.60 12.13 14.58
C ALA A 252 13.85 13.06 15.77
N ASP A 253 12.95 13.00 16.75
CA ASP A 253 13.10 13.65 18.06
C ASP A 253 12.77 12.66 19.20
N PRO A 254 13.57 11.60 19.39
CA PRO A 254 13.22 10.51 20.31
C PRO A 254 13.14 10.93 21.80
N SER A 255 13.47 12.16 22.10
CA SER A 255 13.41 12.72 23.46
C SER A 255 12.34 13.81 23.63
N ASP A 256 11.54 14.06 22.60
CA ASP A 256 10.56 15.14 22.60
C ASP A 256 11.19 16.47 23.09
N SER A 257 12.27 16.87 22.41
CA SER A 257 13.12 17.97 22.87
C SER A 257 12.46 19.33 22.68
N ASP A 258 11.49 19.44 21.79
CA ASP A 258 10.69 20.64 21.58
C ASP A 258 9.43 20.70 22.46
N GLY A 259 9.08 19.58 23.12
CA GLY A 259 8.01 19.48 24.10
C GLY A 259 6.60 19.49 23.48
N ASP A 260 6.49 19.07 22.24
CA ASP A 260 5.21 19.06 21.52
C ASP A 260 4.39 17.77 21.71
N GLY A 261 4.96 16.79 22.44
CA GLY A 261 4.35 15.50 22.78
C GLY A 261 4.54 14.42 21.71
N ILE A 262 5.34 14.68 20.67
CA ILE A 262 5.60 13.74 19.56
C ILE A 262 7.09 13.45 19.51
N SER A 263 7.47 12.19 19.74
CA SER A 263 8.89 11.84 19.89
C SER A 263 9.52 11.35 18.59
N GLY A 264 8.89 10.55 17.80
CA GLY A 264 9.40 10.01 16.53
C GLY A 264 10.82 9.45 16.58
N ARG A 265 11.00 8.15 16.35
CA ARG A 265 12.33 7.53 16.32
C ARG A 265 12.44 6.51 15.17
N PHE A 266 13.61 6.40 14.55
CA PHE A 266 13.81 5.36 13.55
C PHE A 266 14.09 4.00 14.20
N ASN A 267 13.69 2.94 13.50
CA ASN A 267 14.05 1.57 13.84
C ASN A 267 15.30 1.14 13.05
N THR A 268 15.90 0.03 13.48
CA THR A 268 17.00 -0.63 12.75
C THR A 268 16.69 -2.12 12.58
N ASP A 269 17.28 -2.71 11.55
CA ASP A 269 17.31 -4.16 11.39
C ASP A 269 18.23 -4.82 12.43
N GLY A 270 18.30 -6.17 12.41
CA GLY A 270 19.18 -6.92 13.31
C GLY A 270 20.67 -6.64 13.14
N GLN A 271 21.08 -5.90 12.11
CA GLN A 271 22.47 -5.53 11.82
C GLN A 271 22.77 -4.05 12.15
N GLY A 272 21.78 -3.30 12.60
CA GLY A 272 21.90 -1.90 12.94
C GLY A 272 21.72 -0.93 11.77
N ASN A 273 21.26 -1.40 10.61
CA ASN A 273 20.93 -0.51 9.49
C ASN A 273 19.55 0.10 9.70
N MET A 274 19.39 1.37 9.33
CA MET A 274 18.12 2.10 9.47
C MET A 274 17.02 1.45 8.64
N GLY A 275 15.95 1.04 9.30
CA GLY A 275 14.79 0.42 8.68
C GLY A 275 13.82 1.45 8.12
N ARG A 276 13.04 1.01 7.12
CA ARG A 276 11.98 1.79 6.47
C ARG A 276 10.80 0.95 5.99
N PHE A 277 10.93 -0.38 6.00
CA PHE A 277 9.89 -1.31 5.56
C PHE A 277 9.26 -2.08 6.72
N GLY A 278 7.98 -2.44 6.54
CA GLY A 278 7.16 -3.08 7.55
C GLY A 278 6.48 -2.11 8.50
N PHE A 279 5.47 -2.57 9.23
CA PHE A 279 4.72 -1.75 10.18
C PHE A 279 5.57 -1.18 11.33
N LYS A 280 6.69 -1.81 11.61
CA LYS A 280 7.65 -1.38 12.65
C LYS A 280 8.96 -0.86 12.07
N ALA A 281 9.01 -0.54 10.77
CA ALA A 281 10.24 -0.12 10.08
C ALA A 281 11.45 -1.04 10.40
N GLN A 282 11.23 -2.36 10.42
CA GLN A 282 12.21 -3.33 10.90
C GLN A 282 13.16 -3.86 9.81
N ALA A 283 12.91 -3.52 8.54
CA ALA A 283 13.78 -3.90 7.42
C ALA A 283 14.30 -2.66 6.70
N ASN A 284 15.58 -2.69 6.32
CA ASN A 284 16.25 -1.58 5.65
C ASN A 284 16.15 -1.65 4.12
N PHE A 285 16.05 -2.87 3.55
CA PHE A 285 15.91 -3.13 2.12
C PHE A 285 14.61 -3.84 1.81
N LEU A 286 13.99 -3.46 0.69
CA LEU A 286 12.78 -4.11 0.19
C LEU A 286 13.03 -5.57 -0.16
N GLU A 287 14.16 -5.88 -0.78
CA GLU A 287 14.56 -7.24 -1.10
C GLU A 287 14.56 -8.17 0.12
N ALA A 288 15.15 -7.76 1.23
CA ALA A 288 15.15 -8.54 2.47
C ALA A 288 13.74 -8.73 3.03
N PHE A 289 12.89 -7.69 2.92
CA PHE A 289 11.49 -7.76 3.32
C PHE A 289 10.71 -8.78 2.48
N LEU A 290 10.88 -8.75 1.15
CA LEU A 290 10.20 -9.65 0.22
C LEU A 290 10.62 -11.11 0.41
N ARG A 291 11.91 -11.40 0.61
CA ARG A 291 12.40 -12.75 0.92
C ARG A 291 11.72 -13.34 2.13
N GLY A 292 11.70 -12.56 3.22
CA GLY A 292 11.02 -12.99 4.44
C GLY A 292 9.52 -13.16 4.25
N ALA A 293 8.86 -12.29 3.48
CA ALA A 293 7.43 -12.41 3.20
C ALA A 293 7.11 -13.68 2.38
N ILE A 294 7.85 -13.95 1.31
CA ILE A 294 7.70 -15.14 0.46
C ILE A 294 7.84 -16.40 1.29
N ASN A 295 8.92 -16.50 2.06
CA ASN A 295 9.16 -17.68 2.88
C ASN A 295 8.11 -17.85 3.99
N ASN A 296 7.83 -16.79 4.75
CA ASN A 296 6.91 -16.87 5.89
C ASN A 296 5.43 -17.03 5.49
N GLN A 297 5.03 -16.53 4.32
CA GLN A 297 3.63 -16.58 3.89
C GLN A 297 3.34 -17.73 2.93
N MET A 298 4.32 -18.19 2.16
CA MET A 298 4.12 -19.22 1.14
C MET A 298 4.97 -20.48 1.40
N GLY A 299 5.95 -20.42 2.30
CA GLY A 299 6.89 -21.53 2.53
C GLY A 299 7.92 -21.72 1.43
N ILE A 300 7.99 -20.81 0.47
CA ILE A 300 8.85 -20.89 -0.72
C ILE A 300 10.25 -20.39 -0.38
N THR A 301 11.27 -21.10 -0.84
CA THR A 301 12.68 -20.73 -0.69
C THR A 301 13.13 -19.81 -1.83
N THR A 302 14.12 -18.97 -1.53
CA THR A 302 14.78 -18.09 -2.49
C THR A 302 16.29 -18.31 -2.40
N ASP A 303 17.05 -17.85 -3.39
CA ASP A 303 18.52 -17.83 -3.32
C ASP A 303 19.02 -16.98 -2.13
N PRO A 304 20.26 -17.18 -1.67
CA PRO A 304 20.82 -16.39 -0.58
C PRO A 304 20.89 -14.89 -0.93
N PHE A 305 20.47 -14.04 -0.02
CA PHE A 305 20.70 -12.61 -0.12
C PHE A 305 22.09 -12.24 0.41
N TYR A 306 22.93 -11.70 -0.47
CA TYR A 306 24.24 -11.17 -0.11
C TYR A 306 24.16 -9.66 -0.03
N GLY A 307 23.79 -9.12 1.12
CA GLY A 307 23.81 -7.69 1.37
C GLY A 307 25.17 -7.04 1.14
N SER A 308 25.27 -5.75 1.30
CA SER A 308 26.53 -4.96 1.10
C SER A 308 27.71 -5.44 1.92
N SER A 309 27.50 -6.23 2.97
CA SER A 309 28.53 -6.85 3.82
C SER A 309 28.92 -8.26 3.37
N GLY A 310 28.31 -8.82 2.32
CA GLY A 310 28.50 -10.20 1.91
C GLY A 310 27.88 -11.24 2.85
N ILE A 311 27.08 -10.80 3.81
CA ILE A 311 26.37 -11.65 4.76
C ILE A 311 24.94 -11.86 4.24
N VAL A 312 24.48 -13.09 4.28
CA VAL A 312 23.10 -13.44 3.95
C VAL A 312 22.17 -12.66 4.88
N SER A 313 21.31 -11.86 4.30
CA SER A 313 20.36 -11.07 5.07
C SER A 313 19.19 -11.91 5.48
N THR A 314 18.65 -11.57 6.51
CA THR A 314 17.86 -12.30 7.43
C THR A 314 16.45 -11.80 7.49
N GLY A 315 15.57 -12.70 7.81
CA GLY A 315 14.16 -12.43 7.88
C GLY A 315 13.81 -11.18 8.70
N PHE A 316 13.02 -10.31 8.11
CA PHE A 316 12.49 -9.13 8.75
C PHE A 316 11.46 -9.44 9.86
N MET A 317 11.01 -10.67 9.95
CA MET A 317 10.04 -11.16 10.94
C MET A 317 10.72 -11.56 12.26
N GLN A 318 11.84 -10.92 12.59
CA GLN A 318 12.58 -11.30 13.77
C GLN A 318 12.01 -10.73 15.05
N VAL A 319 11.83 -11.61 15.98
CA VAL A 319 11.70 -11.30 17.38
C VAL A 319 12.99 -11.73 18.06
N GLY A 320 13.90 -10.78 18.29
CA GLY A 320 15.06 -10.97 19.17
C GLY A 320 16.28 -11.74 18.66
N ALA A 321 16.31 -12.23 17.42
CA ALA A 321 17.50 -12.92 16.87
C ALA A 321 17.63 -12.71 15.36
N SER A 322 18.85 -12.85 14.81
CA SER A 322 19.03 -12.81 13.37
C SER A 322 18.77 -14.20 12.78
N PHE A 323 17.81 -14.29 11.87
CA PHE A 323 17.53 -15.52 11.13
C PHE A 323 17.81 -15.30 9.66
N ASP A 324 18.56 -16.22 9.08
CA ASP A 324 18.68 -16.28 7.63
C ASP A 324 17.38 -16.83 7.07
N THR A 325 16.89 -16.24 5.99
CA THR A 325 15.81 -16.84 5.21
C THR A 325 16.36 -18.15 4.66
N PRO A 326 15.68 -19.29 4.84
CA PRO A 326 16.19 -20.56 4.35
C PRO A 326 16.30 -20.53 2.83
N THR A 327 17.36 -21.12 2.35
CA THR A 327 17.60 -21.32 0.92
C THR A 327 17.28 -22.76 0.51
N THR A 328 16.93 -23.60 1.46
CA THR A 328 16.52 -24.99 1.28
C THR A 328 15.50 -25.39 2.32
N ASP A 329 14.60 -26.27 1.96
CA ASP A 329 13.66 -26.90 2.88
C ASP A 329 13.53 -28.42 2.61
N ASN A 330 12.47 -29.05 3.10
CA ASN A 330 12.28 -30.50 2.99
C ASN A 330 10.95 -30.85 2.29
N ASP A 331 10.47 -30.03 1.38
CA ASP A 331 9.20 -30.24 0.68
C ASP A 331 9.30 -31.22 -0.50
N ALA A 332 10.52 -31.65 -0.86
CA ALA A 332 10.89 -32.51 -1.98
C ALA A 332 10.84 -31.85 -3.37
N VAL A 333 10.69 -30.53 -3.44
CA VAL A 333 10.91 -29.73 -4.65
C VAL A 333 12.36 -29.23 -4.66
N ALA A 334 12.88 -28.89 -5.80
CA ALA A 334 14.28 -28.45 -5.91
C ALA A 334 14.42 -26.97 -5.50
N ASP A 335 15.28 -26.72 -4.53
CA ASP A 335 15.61 -25.38 -4.02
C ASP A 335 16.66 -24.65 -4.88
N PRO A 336 16.55 -23.30 -4.99
CA PRO A 336 15.39 -22.50 -4.57
C PRO A 336 14.25 -22.61 -5.59
N GLU A 337 13.00 -22.62 -5.13
CA GLU A 337 11.81 -22.71 -6.00
C GLU A 337 11.60 -21.44 -6.83
N ILE A 338 11.98 -20.29 -6.31
CA ILE A 338 12.04 -19.05 -7.10
C ILE A 338 13.48 -18.84 -7.56
N SER A 339 13.70 -18.82 -8.87
CA SER A 339 15.01 -18.52 -9.45
C SER A 339 15.50 -17.11 -9.08
N VAL A 340 16.82 -16.93 -9.08
CA VAL A 340 17.46 -15.59 -8.87
C VAL A 340 16.88 -14.54 -9.83
N GLY A 341 16.64 -14.93 -11.09
CA GLY A 341 16.08 -14.01 -12.10
C GLY A 341 14.64 -13.63 -11.80
N ASP A 342 13.78 -14.61 -11.51
CA ASP A 342 12.36 -14.37 -11.19
C ASP A 342 12.21 -13.56 -9.90
N PHE A 343 13.01 -13.87 -8.88
CA PHE A 343 13.01 -13.09 -7.67
C PHE A 343 13.47 -11.64 -7.91
N GLY A 344 14.51 -11.45 -8.75
CA GLY A 344 14.96 -10.13 -9.17
C GLY A 344 13.85 -9.33 -9.87
N ASP A 345 13.08 -9.96 -10.74
CA ASP A 345 11.94 -9.34 -11.40
C ASP A 345 10.83 -8.93 -10.40
N ILE A 346 10.53 -9.75 -9.40
CA ILE A 346 9.58 -9.39 -8.30
C ILE A 346 10.11 -8.17 -7.53
N VAL A 347 11.40 -8.11 -7.24
CA VAL A 347 12.02 -6.95 -6.56
C VAL A 347 11.89 -5.70 -7.42
N VAL A 348 12.19 -5.77 -8.72
CA VAL A 348 12.07 -4.64 -9.66
C VAL A 348 10.62 -4.14 -9.73
N PHE A 349 9.63 -5.03 -9.82
CA PHE A 349 8.23 -4.63 -9.75
C PHE A 349 7.94 -3.86 -8.47
N SER A 350 8.30 -4.41 -7.32
CA SER A 350 8.00 -3.82 -6.02
C SER A 350 8.76 -2.51 -5.76
N GLN A 351 9.95 -2.33 -6.36
CA GLN A 351 10.74 -1.11 -6.26
C GLN A 351 10.18 0.04 -7.10
N PHE A 352 9.64 -0.27 -8.27
CA PHE A 352 9.31 0.73 -9.29
C PHE A 352 7.81 0.85 -9.59
N VAL A 353 6.92 0.11 -8.89
CA VAL A 353 5.50 0.39 -8.98
C VAL A 353 5.23 1.79 -8.44
N ALA A 354 4.52 2.60 -9.23
CA ALA A 354 4.23 3.98 -8.88
C ALA A 354 3.32 4.07 -7.63
N PRO A 355 3.46 5.12 -6.81
CA PRO A 355 2.43 5.48 -5.87
C PRO A 355 1.15 5.83 -6.63
N PRO A 356 -0.03 5.53 -6.05
CA PRO A 356 -1.28 5.96 -6.64
C PRO A 356 -1.30 7.47 -6.90
N PRO A 357 -1.87 7.92 -8.02
CA PRO A 357 -1.96 9.34 -8.32
C PRO A 357 -2.86 10.04 -7.30
N LYS A 358 -2.48 11.26 -6.95
CA LYS A 358 -3.33 12.14 -6.14
C LYS A 358 -4.56 12.49 -6.96
N GLY A 359 -5.74 12.44 -6.32
CA GLY A 359 -6.99 12.89 -6.89
C GLY A 359 -7.04 14.41 -7.07
N GLU A 360 -8.09 14.89 -7.69
CA GLU A 360 -8.30 16.32 -7.86
C GLU A 360 -8.65 16.99 -6.53
N MET A 361 -8.11 18.20 -6.34
CA MET A 361 -8.31 18.99 -5.13
C MET A 361 -9.26 20.14 -5.43
N GLY A 362 -10.49 20.07 -4.95
CA GLY A 362 -11.44 21.18 -4.93
C GLY A 362 -11.33 22.03 -3.66
N ALA A 363 -12.29 22.92 -3.47
CA ALA A 363 -12.28 23.83 -2.32
C ALA A 363 -12.42 23.11 -0.97
N GLU A 364 -13.15 22.00 -0.92
CA GLU A 364 -13.37 21.22 0.30
C GLU A 364 -12.14 20.39 0.65
N GLU A 365 -11.45 19.81 -0.33
CA GLU A 365 -10.20 19.09 -0.14
C GLU A 365 -9.08 20.02 0.33
N PHE A 366 -8.97 21.24 -0.25
CA PHE A 366 -8.04 22.27 0.25
C PHE A 366 -8.36 22.73 1.66
N LEU A 367 -9.64 22.87 2.02
CA LEU A 367 -10.03 23.15 3.40
C LEU A 367 -9.62 22.00 4.32
N GLY A 368 -9.85 20.76 3.91
CA GLY A 368 -9.45 19.57 4.64
C GLY A 368 -7.94 19.49 4.86
N GLU A 369 -7.13 19.79 3.83
CA GLU A 369 -5.66 19.85 3.93
C GLU A 369 -5.21 20.93 4.95
N GLN A 370 -5.86 22.07 4.94
CA GLN A 370 -5.57 23.12 5.93
C GLN A 370 -5.90 22.67 7.35
N ILE A 371 -7.09 22.08 7.56
CA ILE A 371 -7.51 21.56 8.87
C ILE A 371 -6.57 20.45 9.34
N PHE A 372 -6.20 19.50 8.45
CA PHE A 372 -5.24 18.43 8.72
C PHE A 372 -3.89 18.99 9.21
N THR A 373 -3.44 20.09 8.59
CA THR A 373 -2.21 20.79 8.97
C THR A 373 -2.37 21.50 10.31
N ASP A 374 -3.46 22.25 10.52
CA ASP A 374 -3.71 23.04 11.73
C ASP A 374 -3.92 22.16 12.97
N LEU A 375 -4.49 20.96 12.80
CA LEU A 375 -4.61 19.94 13.85
C LEU A 375 -3.25 19.37 14.27
N GLY A 376 -2.25 19.41 13.38
CA GLY A 376 -0.93 18.86 13.63
C GLY A 376 -0.74 17.42 13.12
N CYS A 377 -1.64 16.87 12.30
CA CYS A 377 -1.47 15.55 11.68
C CYS A 377 -0.17 15.47 10.86
N VAL A 378 0.25 16.59 10.28
CA VAL A 378 1.50 16.71 9.50
C VAL A 378 2.78 16.50 10.31
N LYS A 379 2.70 16.44 11.64
CA LYS A 379 3.88 16.19 12.49
C LYS A 379 4.43 14.77 12.32
N CYS A 380 3.54 13.79 12.07
CA CYS A 380 3.88 12.42 11.70
C CYS A 380 3.67 12.22 10.19
N HIS A 381 2.51 12.62 9.68
CA HIS A 381 2.15 12.55 8.26
C HIS A 381 2.72 13.74 7.50
N THR A 382 4.05 13.86 7.49
CA THR A 382 4.76 14.93 6.78
C THR A 382 4.45 14.86 5.28
N PRO A 383 3.97 15.95 4.64
CA PRO A 383 3.49 15.92 3.26
C PRO A 383 4.50 15.37 2.26
N GLU A 384 5.77 15.73 2.39
CA GLU A 384 6.82 15.32 1.48
C GLU A 384 8.05 14.80 2.22
N ILE A 385 8.68 13.77 1.65
CA ILE A 385 10.00 13.26 2.08
C ILE A 385 10.95 13.27 0.89
N GLN A 386 12.20 13.72 1.10
CA GLN A 386 13.18 13.83 0.02
C GLN A 386 13.78 12.48 -0.34
N SER A 387 13.84 12.18 -1.63
CA SER A 387 14.41 10.95 -2.16
C SER A 387 15.37 11.21 -3.32
N GLY A 388 16.08 10.16 -3.77
CA GLY A 388 16.90 10.21 -4.97
C GLY A 388 16.11 10.49 -6.28
N PHE A 389 14.79 10.29 -6.26
CA PHE A 389 13.87 10.63 -7.36
C PHE A 389 13.22 12.00 -7.20
N GLY A 390 13.62 12.79 -6.21
CA GLY A 390 12.98 14.05 -5.84
C GLY A 390 12.04 13.88 -4.64
N PRO A 391 11.22 14.91 -4.34
CA PRO A 391 10.27 14.85 -3.25
C PRO A 391 9.17 13.82 -3.53
N LEU A 392 8.89 12.97 -2.54
CA LEU A 392 7.80 12.01 -2.56
C LEU A 392 6.67 12.55 -1.67
N ALA A 393 5.48 12.72 -2.24
CA ALA A 393 4.30 13.17 -1.52
C ALA A 393 3.68 12.03 -0.69
N ALA A 394 4.48 11.48 0.22
CA ALA A 394 4.14 10.26 0.94
C ALA A 394 3.21 10.49 2.15
N TYR A 395 3.17 11.70 2.68
CA TYR A 395 2.50 11.98 3.96
C TYR A 395 2.95 11.01 5.04
N SER A 396 4.27 10.90 5.21
CA SER A 396 4.94 10.02 6.17
C SER A 396 6.34 10.54 6.48
N ASP A 397 6.75 10.46 7.72
CA ASP A 397 8.13 10.70 8.17
C ASP A 397 8.98 9.42 8.23
N LEU A 398 8.36 8.24 8.05
CA LEU A 398 8.94 6.89 8.19
C LEU A 398 9.43 6.55 9.61
N LEU A 399 9.07 7.35 10.61
CA LEU A 399 9.45 7.12 12.00
C LEU A 399 8.45 6.24 12.74
N LEU A 400 8.88 5.70 13.86
CA LEU A 400 8.04 5.02 14.83
C LEU A 400 7.45 6.04 15.79
N HIS A 401 6.14 5.93 16.03
CA HIS A 401 5.41 6.69 17.04
C HIS A 401 4.64 5.75 17.95
N ASP A 402 4.54 6.09 19.23
CA ASP A 402 3.74 5.34 20.20
C ASP A 402 2.26 5.69 20.02
N MET A 403 1.48 4.74 19.50
CA MET A 403 0.05 4.90 19.24
C MET A 403 -0.83 4.52 20.44
N GLY A 404 -0.23 4.32 21.60
CA GLY A 404 -0.94 4.03 22.84
C GLY A 404 -1.41 2.59 23.00
N PRO A 405 -1.97 2.26 24.17
CA PRO A 405 -2.31 0.88 24.53
C PRO A 405 -3.45 0.28 23.69
N GLU A 406 -4.35 1.11 23.16
CA GLU A 406 -5.50 0.63 22.38
C GLU A 406 -5.09 0.05 21.02
N LEU A 407 -3.98 0.54 20.45
CA LEU A 407 -3.40 0.02 19.22
C LEU A 407 -2.22 -0.93 19.46
N ALA A 408 -1.87 -1.18 20.72
CA ALA A 408 -0.77 -2.08 21.04
C ALA A 408 -1.09 -3.54 20.68
N ASP A 409 -0.20 -4.16 19.89
CA ASP A 409 -0.28 -5.58 19.55
C ASP A 409 0.63 -6.47 20.40
N GLY A 410 1.49 -5.85 21.22
CA GLY A 410 2.40 -6.55 22.11
C GLY A 410 3.64 -7.15 21.42
N ILE A 411 3.81 -6.99 20.11
CA ILE A 411 4.95 -7.54 19.36
C ILE A 411 6.04 -6.49 19.19
N SER A 412 7.27 -6.84 19.57
CA SER A 412 8.47 -6.03 19.37
C SER A 412 9.26 -6.55 18.16
N MET A 413 9.73 -5.65 17.29
CA MET A 413 10.50 -5.98 16.09
C MET A 413 11.61 -4.95 15.84
N GLY A 414 12.76 -5.43 15.36
CA GLY A 414 13.92 -4.58 15.11
C GLY A 414 14.63 -4.14 16.41
N MET A 415 15.57 -3.22 16.25
CA MET A 415 16.37 -2.67 17.34
C MET A 415 16.48 -1.16 17.19
N PRO A 416 15.53 -0.37 17.71
CA PRO A 416 15.58 1.08 17.60
C PRO A 416 16.85 1.63 18.25
N GLN A 417 17.53 2.51 17.54
CA GLN A 417 18.67 3.22 18.10
C GLN A 417 18.21 4.42 18.93
N PHE A 418 18.99 4.73 19.95
CA PHE A 418 18.86 5.96 20.75
C PHE A 418 17.53 6.16 21.46
N SER A 419 16.87 5.08 21.89
CA SER A 419 15.78 5.26 22.83
C SER A 419 16.28 5.34 24.25
N PRO A 420 16.06 6.44 24.96
CA PRO A 420 16.30 6.49 26.40
C PRO A 420 15.27 5.67 27.19
N ILE A 421 14.15 5.30 26.55
CA ILE A 421 13.00 4.66 27.20
C ILE A 421 13.04 3.15 27.03
N SER A 422 13.38 2.66 25.82
CA SER A 422 13.47 1.23 25.53
C SER A 422 14.44 0.98 24.36
N PRO A 423 15.35 -0.01 24.47
CA PRO A 423 16.22 -0.41 23.37
C PRO A 423 15.48 -1.15 22.25
N ASN A 424 14.25 -1.63 22.51
CA ASN A 424 13.42 -2.37 21.56
C ASN A 424 12.15 -1.59 21.22
N THR A 425 11.54 -1.88 20.08
CA THR A 425 10.20 -1.36 19.79
C THR A 425 9.22 -1.87 20.84
N THR A 426 8.29 -1.00 21.24
CA THR A 426 7.15 -1.42 22.05
C THR A 426 6.06 -2.03 21.16
N GLY A 427 5.10 -2.71 21.79
CA GLY A 427 3.93 -3.23 21.06
C GLY A 427 3.06 -2.13 20.46
N SER A 428 3.11 -0.92 21.02
CA SER A 428 2.31 0.24 20.60
C SER A 428 2.98 1.15 19.57
N GLU A 429 4.27 0.97 19.30
CA GLU A 429 4.97 1.78 18.30
C GLU A 429 4.77 1.24 16.89
N TYR A 430 4.42 2.14 15.98
CA TYR A 430 4.26 1.84 14.55
C TYR A 430 4.91 2.91 13.68
N ARG A 431 5.42 2.47 12.52
CA ARG A 431 5.90 3.39 11.49
C ARG A 431 4.72 4.16 10.91
N THR A 432 4.86 5.46 10.76
CA THR A 432 3.89 6.27 10.01
C THR A 432 3.71 5.69 8.60
N GLN A 433 2.51 5.20 8.30
CA GLN A 433 2.19 4.69 6.97
C GLN A 433 2.03 5.83 5.98
N PRO A 434 2.43 5.66 4.70
CA PRO A 434 2.14 6.64 3.67
C PRO A 434 0.62 6.76 3.47
N LEU A 435 0.16 7.99 3.18
CA LEU A 435 -1.26 8.24 2.91
C LEU A 435 -1.60 8.34 1.43
N TRP A 436 -0.59 8.29 0.52
CA TRP A 436 -0.91 8.23 -0.91
C TRP A 436 -1.79 7.01 -1.21
N GLY A 437 -2.87 7.23 -1.97
CA GLY A 437 -3.81 6.18 -2.31
C GLY A 437 -4.56 5.57 -1.12
N VAL A 438 -4.61 6.26 0.03
CA VAL A 438 -5.29 5.74 1.24
C VAL A 438 -6.77 5.45 0.99
N ARG A 439 -7.39 6.10 0.00
CA ARG A 439 -8.77 5.84 -0.44
C ARG A 439 -8.97 4.50 -1.16
N LEU A 440 -7.91 3.95 -1.74
CA LEU A 440 -7.97 2.79 -2.63
C LEU A 440 -7.93 1.45 -1.89
N HIS A 441 -7.83 1.49 -0.59
CA HIS A 441 -7.78 0.29 0.22
C HIS A 441 -8.52 0.49 1.54
N GLY A 442 -8.85 -0.60 2.14
CA GLY A 442 -9.44 -0.76 3.46
C GLY A 442 -9.48 -2.26 3.77
N PRO A 443 -9.65 -2.64 5.01
CA PRO A 443 -9.71 -1.82 6.21
C PRO A 443 -8.36 -1.22 6.60
N TRP A 444 -8.38 -0.17 7.43
CA TRP A 444 -7.19 0.57 7.82
C TRP A 444 -6.62 0.11 9.15
N LEU A 445 -5.45 0.66 9.51
CA LEU A 445 -4.59 0.30 10.62
C LEU A 445 -3.87 -1.05 10.41
N HIS A 446 -2.89 -1.33 11.28
CA HIS A 446 -2.00 -2.50 11.14
C HIS A 446 -2.71 -3.86 11.18
N ASP A 447 -3.88 -3.92 11.78
CA ASP A 447 -4.69 -5.13 11.95
C ASP A 447 -6.06 -5.06 11.23
N GLY A 448 -6.32 -3.98 10.52
CA GLY A 448 -7.54 -3.81 9.75
C GLY A 448 -8.80 -3.59 10.59
N ARG A 449 -8.67 -3.03 11.80
CA ARG A 449 -9.83 -2.82 12.68
C ARG A 449 -10.67 -1.59 12.35
N ALA A 450 -10.19 -0.67 11.53
CA ALA A 450 -10.91 0.52 11.13
C ALA A 450 -11.63 0.28 9.80
N ASP A 451 -12.94 0.44 9.80
CA ASP A 451 -13.79 0.24 8.62
C ASP A 451 -13.95 1.51 7.77
N SER A 452 -13.51 2.66 8.30
CA SER A 452 -13.51 3.95 7.61
C SER A 452 -12.27 4.77 7.96
N LEU A 453 -11.95 5.78 7.14
CA LEU A 453 -10.89 6.75 7.46
C LEU A 453 -11.21 7.53 8.75
N HIS A 454 -12.48 7.84 9.00
CA HIS A 454 -12.92 8.43 10.26
C HIS A 454 -12.59 7.52 11.44
N ASP A 455 -12.93 6.22 11.36
CA ASP A 455 -12.61 5.25 12.41
C ASP A 455 -11.10 5.13 12.62
N ALA A 456 -10.33 5.17 11.54
CA ALA A 456 -8.87 5.17 11.64
C ALA A 456 -8.36 6.36 12.45
N ILE A 457 -8.87 7.59 12.20
CA ILE A 457 -8.47 8.80 12.94
C ILE A 457 -8.85 8.70 14.41
N ILE A 458 -10.09 8.30 14.74
CA ILE A 458 -10.55 8.24 16.14
C ILE A 458 -9.92 7.10 16.94
N LEU A 459 -9.29 6.14 16.29
CA LEU A 459 -8.51 5.09 16.94
C LEU A 459 -7.05 5.49 17.22
N HIS A 460 -6.57 6.61 16.69
CA HIS A 460 -5.25 7.13 17.03
C HIS A 460 -5.19 7.47 18.52
N GLY A 461 -4.08 7.11 19.16
CA GLY A 461 -3.86 7.35 20.60
C GLY A 461 -2.38 7.66 20.87
N GLY A 462 -1.93 7.51 22.11
CA GLY A 462 -0.54 7.77 22.48
C GLY A 462 -0.10 9.18 22.12
N GLU A 463 0.95 9.31 21.31
CA GLU A 463 1.46 10.61 20.84
C GLU A 463 0.41 11.41 20.03
N ALA A 464 -0.50 10.74 19.34
CA ALA A 464 -1.55 11.39 18.56
C ALA A 464 -2.83 11.71 19.36
N GLN A 465 -2.89 11.40 20.65
CA GLN A 465 -4.12 11.54 21.47
C GLN A 465 -4.72 12.95 21.45
N SER A 466 -3.89 13.98 21.61
CA SER A 466 -4.35 15.37 21.64
C SER A 466 -4.86 15.86 20.27
N ILE A 467 -4.26 15.35 19.19
CA ILE A 467 -4.64 15.65 17.81
C ILE A 467 -6.00 15.00 17.51
N LYS A 468 -6.18 13.74 17.89
CA LYS A 468 -7.46 13.03 17.79
C LYS A 468 -8.58 13.76 18.55
N GLU A 469 -8.36 14.13 19.80
CA GLU A 469 -9.35 14.86 20.61
C GLU A 469 -9.73 16.20 19.98
N SER A 470 -8.76 16.88 19.34
CA SER A 470 -9.01 18.10 18.60
C SER A 470 -9.85 17.85 17.33
N TYR A 471 -9.60 16.77 16.61
CA TYR A 471 -10.41 16.33 15.46
C TYR A 471 -11.85 16.00 15.89
N GLU A 472 -12.04 15.24 16.98
CA GLU A 472 -13.36 14.89 17.49
C GLU A 472 -14.17 16.11 17.94
N ALA A 473 -13.50 17.19 18.35
CA ALA A 473 -14.14 18.45 18.75
C ALA A 473 -14.52 19.34 17.56
N LEU A 474 -14.10 19.04 16.34
CA LEU A 474 -14.45 19.81 15.15
C LEU A 474 -15.97 19.73 14.83
N PRO A 475 -16.54 20.75 14.18
CA PRO A 475 -17.81 20.61 13.50
C PRO A 475 -17.79 19.45 12.49
N VAL A 476 -18.92 18.77 12.31
CA VAL A 476 -19.01 17.62 11.38
C VAL A 476 -18.55 17.98 9.97
N ALA A 477 -18.90 19.16 9.46
CA ALA A 477 -18.47 19.60 8.13
C ALA A 477 -16.94 19.73 8.00
N ASP A 478 -16.24 20.11 9.08
CA ASP A 478 -14.78 20.20 9.07
C ASP A 478 -14.14 18.82 9.17
N GLN A 479 -14.75 17.88 9.92
CA GLN A 479 -14.33 16.47 9.91
C GLN A 479 -14.50 15.85 8.50
N GLU A 480 -15.63 16.10 7.85
CA GLU A 480 -15.89 15.64 6.48
C GLU A 480 -14.88 16.24 5.49
N ALA A 481 -14.51 17.51 5.63
CA ALA A 481 -13.48 18.12 4.79
C ALA A 481 -12.12 17.40 4.94
N VAL A 482 -11.71 17.03 6.16
CA VAL A 482 -10.50 16.22 6.39
C VAL A 482 -10.60 14.88 5.69
N ILE A 483 -11.74 14.19 5.77
CA ILE A 483 -11.94 12.90 5.09
C ILE A 483 -11.82 13.06 3.57
N ARG A 484 -12.47 14.08 2.98
CA ARG A 484 -12.36 14.36 1.53
C ARG A 484 -10.91 14.63 1.10
N PHE A 485 -10.16 15.38 1.91
CA PHE A 485 -8.74 15.56 1.66
C PHE A 485 -7.97 14.22 1.63
N LEU A 486 -8.20 13.34 2.61
CA LEU A 486 -7.58 12.02 2.65
C LEU A 486 -8.00 11.14 1.46
N GLU A 487 -9.26 11.25 1.04
CA GLU A 487 -9.79 10.57 -0.14
C GLU A 487 -9.20 11.14 -1.46
N ALA A 488 -8.63 12.32 -1.43
CA ALA A 488 -7.91 12.89 -2.57
C ALA A 488 -6.42 12.51 -2.61
N LEU A 489 -5.88 11.87 -1.57
CA LEU A 489 -4.50 11.39 -1.54
C LEU A 489 -4.39 10.00 -2.18
#